data_e5b7dab7a9a856ddcaefed2249c4121f
#
_entry.id   e5b7dab7a9a856ddcaefed2249c4121f
#
_cell.length_a   1.000
_cell.length_b   1.000
_cell.length_c   1.000
_cell.angle_alpha   90.00
_cell.angle_beta   90.00
_cell.angle_gamma   90.00
#
_symmetry.space_group_name_H-M   'P 1'
#
loop_
_entity.id
_entity.type
_entity.pdbx_description
1 polymer ?
#
loop_
_entity_poly.entity_id
_entity_poly.type
_entity_poly.pdbx_seq_one_letter_code
_entity_poly.pdbx_strand_id
1 'polypeptide(L)'
;MIFNNKFLYALEAVLDIAINSQGKPIQGNEITKRQNIPKRYLENILQELVRNNILKGIRGPKGGYTIAKEKRNILLIDIYNVILSMEEKGTYSNIQTDIRAKIIKPLISDISNKLIILLQSKTLEDLYLKVKYIKFDKN
;
A
#
# COMPACT_ATOMS: atom_id res chain seq x y z
N MET A 1 -1.70 4.61 14.80
CA MET A 1 -2.21 3.29 14.39
C MET A 1 -1.23 2.66 13.41
N ILE A 2 -0.90 1.40 13.63
CA ILE A 2 0.06 0.67 12.79
C ILE A 2 -0.45 0.56 11.35
N PHE A 3 -1.74 0.32 11.19
CA PHE A 3 -2.40 0.34 9.89
C PHE A 3 -3.39 1.49 9.83
N ASN A 4 -3.17 2.40 8.92
CA ASN A 4 -4.11 3.46 8.62
C ASN A 4 -4.84 3.17 7.30
N ASN A 5 -5.88 3.93 7.01
CA ASN A 5 -6.67 3.75 5.80
C ASN A 5 -5.83 3.92 4.53
N LYS A 6 -4.80 4.78 4.56
CA LYS A 6 -3.95 5.00 3.39
C LYS A 6 -3.20 3.74 2.98
N PHE A 7 -2.69 2.97 3.97
CA PHE A 7 -2.03 1.71 3.66
C PHE A 7 -3.01 0.70 3.06
N LEU A 8 -4.19 0.58 3.63
CA LEU A 8 -5.23 -0.30 3.09
C LEU A 8 -5.61 0.10 1.66
N TYR A 9 -5.82 1.39 1.42
CA TYR A 9 -6.12 1.90 0.08
C TYR A 9 -4.98 1.62 -0.90
N ALA A 10 -3.73 1.76 -0.45
CA ALA A 10 -2.57 1.47 -1.30
C ALA A 10 -2.53 -0.01 -1.71
N LEU A 11 -2.75 -0.91 -0.76
CA LEU A 11 -2.80 -2.35 -1.04
C LEU A 11 -3.94 -2.67 -2.02
N GLU A 12 -5.12 -2.13 -1.78
CA GLU A 12 -6.29 -2.33 -2.63
C GLU A 12 -6.05 -1.81 -4.05
N ALA A 13 -5.46 -0.61 -4.17
CA ALA A 13 -5.19 0.00 -5.47
C ALA A 13 -4.14 -0.79 -6.27
N VAL A 14 -3.05 -1.17 -5.63
CA VAL A 14 -1.98 -1.95 -6.30
C VAL A 14 -2.51 -3.31 -6.73
N LEU A 15 -3.28 -3.96 -5.88
CA LEU A 15 -3.88 -5.26 -6.19
C LEU A 15 -4.91 -5.14 -7.32
N ASP A 16 -5.74 -4.09 -7.33
CA ASP A 16 -6.69 -3.81 -8.40
C ASP A 16 -5.98 -3.68 -9.75
N ILE A 17 -4.89 -2.93 -9.79
CA ILE A 17 -4.10 -2.75 -11.00
C ILE A 17 -3.48 -4.09 -11.45
N ALA A 18 -2.96 -4.87 -10.51
CA ALA A 18 -2.37 -6.17 -10.81
C ALA A 18 -3.40 -7.14 -11.43
N ILE A 19 -4.63 -7.09 -10.95
CA ILE A 19 -5.71 -7.98 -11.44
C ILE A 19 -6.22 -7.53 -12.80
N ASN A 20 -6.41 -6.23 -13.01
CA ASN A 20 -7.20 -5.71 -14.12
C ASN A 20 -6.36 -5.15 -15.28
N SER A 21 -5.07 -4.93 -15.10
CA SER A 21 -4.26 -4.26 -16.13
C SER A 21 -4.07 -5.09 -17.39
N GLN A 22 -3.86 -6.38 -17.29
CA GLN A 22 -3.74 -7.32 -18.43
C GLN A 22 -3.18 -6.67 -19.70
N GLY A 23 -2.07 -5.94 -19.56
CA GLY A 23 -1.43 -5.25 -20.68
C GLY A 23 -1.96 -3.86 -21.00
N LYS A 24 -2.99 -3.39 -20.33
CA LYS A 24 -3.56 -2.05 -20.51
C LYS A 24 -3.48 -1.25 -19.22
N PRO A 25 -3.13 0.05 -19.27
CA PRO A 25 -3.13 0.88 -18.07
C PRO A 25 -4.53 1.00 -17.46
N ILE A 26 -4.58 1.11 -16.14
CA ILE A 26 -5.82 1.29 -15.38
C ILE A 26 -5.91 2.73 -14.93
N GLN A 27 -7.02 3.40 -15.25
CA GLN A 27 -7.26 4.78 -14.83
C GLN A 27 -7.70 4.84 -13.35
N GLY A 28 -7.34 5.93 -12.67
CA GLY A 28 -7.71 6.13 -11.28
C GLY A 28 -9.22 6.05 -11.05
N ASN A 29 -10.02 6.57 -11.97
CA ASN A 29 -11.50 6.51 -11.86
C ASN A 29 -12.02 5.07 -11.81
N GLU A 30 -11.40 4.15 -12.52
CA GLU A 30 -11.78 2.74 -12.51
C GLU A 30 -11.51 2.11 -11.15
N ILE A 31 -10.36 2.46 -10.55
CA ILE A 31 -9.99 1.96 -9.21
C ILE A 31 -10.97 2.50 -8.17
N THR A 32 -11.26 3.80 -8.23
CA THR A 32 -12.23 4.44 -7.33
C THR A 32 -13.59 3.72 -7.38
N LYS A 33 -14.06 3.40 -8.57
CA LYS A 33 -15.36 2.73 -8.74
C LYS A 33 -15.34 1.30 -8.21
N ARG A 34 -14.29 0.54 -8.51
CA ARG A 34 -14.22 -0.87 -8.07
C ARG A 34 -13.95 -1.01 -6.59
N GLN A 35 -13.04 -0.20 -6.03
CA GLN A 35 -12.58 -0.36 -4.66
C GLN A 35 -13.20 0.63 -3.68
N ASN A 36 -14.01 1.56 -4.17
CA ASN A 36 -14.67 2.57 -3.35
C ASN A 36 -13.68 3.39 -2.51
N ILE A 37 -12.54 3.74 -3.10
CA ILE A 37 -11.52 4.57 -2.46
C ILE A 37 -11.81 6.03 -2.77
N PRO A 38 -11.81 6.94 -1.77
CA PRO A 38 -12.02 8.37 -2.04
C PRO A 38 -10.97 8.90 -3.00
N LYS A 39 -11.41 9.59 -4.04
CA LYS A 39 -10.57 10.05 -5.15
C LYS A 39 -9.36 10.86 -4.67
N ARG A 40 -9.57 11.76 -3.70
CA ARG A 40 -8.50 12.64 -3.20
C ARG A 40 -7.35 11.87 -2.56
N TYR A 41 -7.64 10.79 -1.84
CA TYR A 41 -6.60 9.94 -1.24
C TYR A 41 -5.92 9.08 -2.31
N LEU A 42 -6.70 8.56 -3.25
CA LEU A 42 -6.18 7.67 -4.27
C LEU A 42 -5.15 8.38 -5.16
N GLU A 43 -5.41 9.61 -5.60
CA GLU A 43 -4.49 10.34 -6.46
C GLU A 43 -3.11 10.51 -5.81
N ASN A 44 -3.09 10.93 -4.54
CA ASN A 44 -1.83 11.09 -3.80
C ASN A 44 -1.10 9.76 -3.64
N ILE A 45 -1.81 8.71 -3.30
CA ILE A 45 -1.24 7.38 -3.11
C ILE A 45 -0.63 6.88 -4.42
N LEU A 46 -1.36 6.99 -5.53
CA LEU A 46 -0.88 6.53 -6.83
C LEU A 46 0.38 7.29 -7.26
N GLN A 47 0.41 8.60 -7.05
CA GLN A 47 1.59 9.41 -7.38
C GLN A 47 2.82 8.99 -6.58
N GLU A 48 2.66 8.73 -5.28
CA GLU A 48 3.77 8.30 -4.44
C GLU A 48 4.24 6.89 -4.81
N LEU A 49 3.32 5.99 -5.17
CA LEU A 49 3.67 4.65 -5.63
C LEU A 49 4.45 4.70 -6.96
N VAL A 50 4.10 5.62 -7.86
CA VAL A 50 4.87 5.86 -9.09
C VAL A 50 6.25 6.40 -8.76
N ARG A 51 6.34 7.39 -7.88
CA ARG A 51 7.62 8.00 -7.49
C ARG A 51 8.58 6.96 -6.89
N ASN A 52 8.06 5.98 -6.19
CA ASN A 52 8.86 4.92 -5.57
C ASN A 52 8.97 3.65 -6.43
N ASN A 53 8.62 3.75 -7.70
CA ASN A 53 8.82 2.69 -8.69
C ASN A 53 8.07 1.39 -8.39
N ILE A 54 6.93 1.48 -7.69
CA ILE A 54 6.01 0.35 -7.51
C ILE A 54 5.00 0.32 -8.66
N LEU A 55 4.54 1.50 -9.08
CA LEU A 55 3.69 1.67 -10.24
C LEU A 55 4.41 2.47 -11.31
N LYS A 56 3.92 2.33 -12.54
CA LYS A 56 4.34 3.13 -13.68
C LYS A 56 3.13 3.91 -14.19
N GLY A 57 3.29 5.23 -14.35
CA GLY A 57 2.27 6.08 -14.94
C GLY A 57 2.45 6.19 -16.44
N ILE A 58 1.37 6.12 -17.18
CA ILE A 58 1.34 6.27 -18.64
C ILE A 58 0.43 7.43 -18.98
N ARG A 59 0.97 8.43 -19.68
CA ARG A 59 0.25 9.63 -20.07
C ARG A 59 -0.64 9.39 -21.28
N GLY A 60 -1.64 10.24 -21.44
CA GLY A 60 -2.50 10.29 -22.62
C GLY A 60 -3.91 9.81 -22.37
N PRO A 61 -4.79 9.89 -23.40
CA PRO A 61 -6.20 9.52 -23.26
C PRO A 61 -6.42 8.04 -22.92
N LYS A 62 -5.47 7.19 -23.34
CA LYS A 62 -5.48 5.75 -23.01
C LYS A 62 -4.47 5.42 -21.92
N GLY A 63 -4.07 6.43 -21.14
CA GLY A 63 -3.10 6.27 -20.09
C GLY A 63 -3.71 5.73 -18.81
N GLY A 64 -2.91 5.78 -17.75
CA GLY A 64 -3.27 5.28 -16.44
C GLY A 64 -2.06 4.68 -15.74
N TYR A 65 -2.27 3.60 -15.01
CA TYR A 65 -1.23 2.99 -14.17
C TYR A 65 -1.08 1.51 -14.47
N THR A 66 0.16 1.06 -14.46
CA THR A 66 0.52 -0.37 -14.53
C THR A 66 1.48 -0.69 -13.40
N ILE A 67 1.68 -1.97 -13.12
CA ILE A 67 2.70 -2.41 -12.16
C ILE A 67 4.08 -2.20 -12.79
N ALA A 68 5.01 -1.57 -12.04
CA ALA A 68 6.33 -1.20 -12.57
C ALA A 68 7.31 -2.37 -12.65
N LYS A 69 7.09 -3.42 -11.91
CA LYS A 69 7.96 -4.62 -11.86
C LYS A 69 7.13 -5.87 -11.62
N GLU A 70 7.75 -7.03 -11.71
CA GLU A 70 7.04 -8.28 -11.49
C GLU A 70 6.46 -8.34 -10.06
N LYS A 71 5.25 -8.86 -9.95
CA LYS A 71 4.52 -8.96 -8.67
C LYS A 71 5.32 -9.67 -7.58
N ARG A 72 6.11 -10.67 -7.95
CA ARG A 72 6.95 -11.41 -7.00
C ARG A 72 8.07 -10.57 -6.41
N ASN A 73 8.41 -9.45 -7.05
CA ASN A 73 9.47 -8.55 -6.62
C ASN A 73 8.95 -7.32 -5.88
N ILE A 74 7.66 -7.23 -5.65
CA ILE A 74 7.06 -6.17 -4.84
C ILE A 74 6.68 -6.78 -3.49
N LEU A 75 7.42 -6.38 -2.46
CA LEU A 75 7.14 -6.82 -1.09
C LEU A 75 6.09 -5.90 -0.46
N LEU A 76 5.29 -6.43 0.44
CA LEU A 76 4.31 -5.60 1.14
C LEU A 76 4.99 -4.50 1.95
N ILE A 77 6.21 -4.76 2.46
CA ILE A 77 6.97 -3.72 3.16
C ILE A 77 7.30 -2.54 2.26
N ASP A 78 7.51 -2.76 0.96
CA ASP A 78 7.80 -1.68 0.01
C ASP A 78 6.63 -0.70 -0.07
N ILE A 79 5.41 -1.21 -0.13
CA ILE A 79 4.19 -0.40 -0.14
C ILE A 79 4.00 0.32 1.20
N TYR A 80 4.23 -0.39 2.29
CA TYR A 80 4.13 0.18 3.64
C TYR A 80 5.10 1.36 3.82
N ASN A 81 6.34 1.22 3.36
CA ASN A 81 7.34 2.28 3.46
C ASN A 81 6.96 3.53 2.65
N VAL A 82 6.33 3.36 1.50
CA VAL A 82 5.81 4.50 0.72
C VAL A 82 4.79 5.27 1.54
N ILE A 83 3.86 4.57 2.17
CA ILE A 83 2.82 5.20 2.98
C ILE A 83 3.39 5.88 4.22
N LEU A 84 4.38 5.27 4.87
CA LEU A 84 5.08 5.90 6.00
C LEU A 84 5.72 7.22 5.59
N SER A 85 6.31 7.28 4.40
CA SER A 85 6.95 8.51 3.90
C SER A 85 5.96 9.64 3.64
N MET A 86 4.68 9.32 3.45
CA MET A 86 3.61 10.29 3.23
C MET A 86 3.03 10.84 4.53
N GLU A 87 3.27 10.16 5.66
CA GLU A 87 2.73 10.61 6.93
C GLU A 87 3.46 11.86 7.40
N GLU A 88 2.69 12.88 7.81
CA GLU A 88 3.26 14.04 8.47
C GLU A 88 3.82 13.58 9.82
N LYS A 89 5.04 14.02 10.12
CA LYS A 89 5.63 13.80 11.44
C LYS A 89 4.78 14.55 12.45
N GLY A 90 3.88 13.84 13.11
CA GLY A 90 3.10 14.42 14.21
C GLY A 90 4.03 14.97 15.29
N THR A 91 3.57 16.04 15.95
CA THR A 91 4.27 16.57 17.12
C THR A 91 4.15 15.57 18.26
N TYR A 92 4.96 14.53 18.21
CA TYR A 92 5.05 13.62 19.34
C TYR A 92 5.85 14.32 20.45
N SER A 93 5.26 14.42 21.61
CA SER A 93 5.94 15.02 22.76
C SER A 93 7.24 14.26 23.04
N ASN A 94 8.37 14.97 23.08
CA ASN A 94 9.67 14.39 23.44
C ASN A 94 9.81 14.13 24.95
N ILE A 95 8.75 14.36 25.73
CA ILE A 95 8.77 14.11 27.17
C ILE A 95 8.83 12.60 27.41
N GLN A 96 9.93 12.16 28.00
CA GLN A 96 10.15 10.76 28.32
C GLN A 96 9.81 10.52 29.80
N THR A 97 8.70 9.84 30.04
CA THR A 97 8.41 9.30 31.37
C THR A 97 9.04 7.92 31.50
N ASP A 98 9.24 7.45 32.73
CA ASP A 98 9.78 6.11 32.97
C ASP A 98 8.93 5.02 32.34
N ILE A 99 7.62 5.13 32.45
CA ILE A 99 6.70 4.17 31.84
C ILE A 99 6.88 4.17 30.32
N ARG A 100 6.92 5.34 29.69
CA ARG A 100 7.06 5.44 28.26
C ARG A 100 8.40 4.86 27.79
N ALA A 101 9.49 5.25 28.42
CA ALA A 101 10.84 4.86 27.99
C ALA A 101 11.13 3.39 28.27
N LYS A 102 10.72 2.88 29.42
CA LYS A 102 11.12 1.55 29.89
C LYS A 102 10.11 0.45 29.56
N ILE A 103 8.84 0.81 29.37
CA ILE A 103 7.75 -0.17 29.17
C ILE A 103 7.14 -0.04 27.80
N ILE A 104 6.65 1.15 27.44
CA ILE A 104 5.84 1.32 26.23
C ILE A 104 6.70 1.32 24.97
N LYS A 105 7.81 2.07 24.94
CA LYS A 105 8.70 2.11 23.76
C LYS A 105 9.28 0.74 23.40
N PRO A 106 9.80 -0.06 24.34
CA PRO A 106 10.26 -1.41 24.01
C PRO A 106 9.13 -2.30 23.46
N LEU A 107 7.94 -2.20 24.01
CA LEU A 107 6.76 -2.94 23.50
C LEU A 107 6.46 -2.55 22.05
N ILE A 108 6.39 -1.25 21.78
CA ILE A 108 6.08 -0.75 20.42
C ILE A 108 7.18 -1.16 19.43
N SER A 109 8.45 -1.09 19.84
CA SER A 109 9.58 -1.55 19.01
C SER A 109 9.47 -3.04 18.68
N ASP A 110 9.10 -3.86 19.64
CA ASP A 110 8.94 -5.30 19.44
C ASP A 110 7.81 -5.60 18.44
N ILE A 111 6.67 -4.95 18.62
CA ILE A 111 5.52 -5.09 17.72
C ILE A 111 5.90 -4.64 16.30
N SER A 112 6.56 -3.48 16.18
CA SER A 112 6.98 -2.93 14.89
C SER A 112 7.96 -3.85 14.18
N ASN A 113 8.92 -4.42 14.90
CA ASN A 113 9.90 -5.34 14.32
C ASN A 113 9.22 -6.61 13.78
N LYS A 114 8.27 -7.16 14.51
CA LYS A 114 7.51 -8.32 14.07
C LYS A 114 6.65 -8.02 12.84
N LEU A 115 6.02 -6.85 12.82
CA LEU A 115 5.25 -6.38 11.68
C LEU A 115 6.13 -6.26 10.43
N ILE A 116 7.30 -5.63 10.55
CA ILE A 116 8.25 -5.48 9.45
C ILE A 116 8.65 -6.84 8.88
N ILE A 117 9.00 -7.79 9.75
CA ILE A 117 9.39 -9.14 9.33
C ILE A 117 8.24 -9.79 8.54
N LEU A 118 7.01 -9.67 9.03
CA LEU A 118 5.85 -10.23 8.34
C LEU A 118 5.64 -9.59 6.96
N LEU A 119 5.72 -8.25 6.89
CA LEU A 119 5.53 -7.53 5.63
C LEU A 119 6.65 -7.80 4.63
N GLN A 120 7.88 -8.09 5.10
CA GLN A 120 9.00 -8.48 4.26
C GLN A 120 8.84 -9.90 3.68
N SER A 121 8.06 -10.75 4.34
CA SER A 121 7.85 -12.13 3.93
C SER A 121 6.75 -12.33 2.90
N LYS A 122 5.98 -11.31 2.59
CA LYS A 122 4.83 -11.39 1.67
C LYS A 122 5.01 -10.47 0.48
N THR A 123 4.57 -10.96 -0.69
CA THR A 123 4.67 -10.24 -1.96
C THR A 123 3.29 -9.88 -2.49
N LEU A 124 3.27 -8.96 -3.47
CA LEU A 124 2.05 -8.68 -4.21
C LEU A 124 1.53 -9.93 -4.93
N GLU A 125 2.43 -10.78 -5.42
CA GLU A 125 2.04 -12.05 -6.06
C GLU A 125 1.27 -12.94 -5.09
N ASP A 126 1.67 -13.01 -3.82
CA ASP A 126 0.94 -13.79 -2.81
C ASP A 126 -0.52 -13.34 -2.70
N LEU A 127 -0.76 -12.03 -2.69
CA LEU A 127 -2.13 -11.48 -2.67
C LEU A 127 -2.87 -11.77 -3.97
N TYR A 128 -2.19 -11.60 -5.09
CA TYR A 128 -2.76 -11.86 -6.41
C TYR A 128 -3.23 -13.31 -6.55
N LEU A 129 -2.43 -14.26 -6.09
CA LEU A 129 -2.78 -15.68 -6.13
C LEU A 129 -3.98 -15.99 -5.24
N LYS A 130 -4.11 -15.32 -4.09
CA LYS A 130 -5.29 -15.48 -3.23
C LYS A 130 -6.57 -15.05 -3.95
N VAL A 131 -6.51 -13.99 -4.75
CA VAL A 131 -7.68 -13.55 -5.53
C VAL A 131 -8.10 -14.61 -6.52
N LYS A 132 -7.15 -15.29 -7.15
CA LYS A 132 -7.46 -16.37 -8.11
C LYS A 132 -8.15 -17.57 -7.45
N TYR A 133 -7.81 -17.86 -6.20
CA TYR A 133 -8.37 -19.02 -5.49
C TYR A 133 -9.66 -18.70 -4.75
N ILE A 134 -9.93 -17.44 -4.48
CA ILE A 134 -11.18 -17.02 -3.86
C ILE A 134 -12.18 -16.68 -4.97
N LYS A 135 -13.29 -17.41 -5.01
CA LYS A 135 -14.38 -17.08 -5.91
C LYS A 135 -15.18 -15.97 -5.26
N PHE A 136 -15.06 -14.76 -5.82
CA PHE A 136 -15.92 -13.66 -5.40
C PHE A 136 -17.31 -13.86 -6.00
N ASP A 137 -18.34 -13.67 -5.18
CA ASP A 137 -19.72 -13.63 -5.70
C ASP A 137 -19.84 -12.42 -6.61
N LYS A 138 -20.14 -12.69 -7.88
CA LYS A 138 -20.41 -11.63 -8.87
C LYS A 138 -21.86 -11.19 -8.73
N ASN A 139 -22.11 -10.32 -7.79
CA ASN A 139 -23.40 -9.67 -7.68
C ASN A 139 -23.31 -8.23 -8.15
#